data_cb42f4918e38371b37d2e49cdca2eb5f
#
_entry.id   cb42f4918e38371b37d2e49cdca2eb5f
#
_cell.length_a   1.000
_cell.length_b   1.000
_cell.length_c   1.000
_cell.angle_alpha   90.00
_cell.angle_beta   90.00
_cell.angle_gamma   90.00
#
_symmetry.space_group_name_H-M   'P 1'
#
loop_
_entity.id
_entity.type
_entity.pdbx_description
1 polymer ?
#
loop_
_entity_poly.entity_id
_entity_poly.type
_entity_poly.pdbx_seq_one_letter_code
_entity_poly.pdbx_strand_id
1 'polypeptide(L)'
;MNLIKKIKIIFFLLIPLSVSFAKITFKQQLLFFEDQENINGLAFNEDGSKFFTITSNVGDEDFVTEWNLSTPYDISTRSYAGDSERCFLDAPDDVNQVDVGDQGATGGGDIAFSGDGLTMLTTNRGTSGGKNDFVLRFDLTTAYDISTCQYNSGRYIDTDTLQTVNTFDLRSNATKHYLSGIAIKPDGTKIFLNFNDSSGDDKDKDSIKEYTLSTPFDLSTMTVEPTAIQLNISDNPEGMSFSNNGKKLFLANKSARNIEQYSLPTAYSLVGAVKDGTVTPRNSSGGTIDISGLTFSGVGLKLYIASQGSEIVFEYDLQCPFTIIGGTCPPISENSDRAGVAEAQVIIAKKTIDHSTKTALNRLKWIRRNKDKQDLTNLNLNFDFTNQRLASLSEIVKASIPKRNMKDKDQDIFYWSEGSISVGKIGDTIISSAKEINTNRITVGADKFLNNKGLRGLAFSVGRNNIDVGNAGSKVDADNFNITYYSTSAMKNDEKFIDTVFGIGKIHSDILTILDGKEL
;
A
#
# COMPACT_ATOMS: atom_id res chain seq x y z
N MET A 1 -9.13 79.76 -21.90
CA MET A 1 -9.87 78.73 -21.14
C MET A 1 -9.47 77.38 -21.73
N ASN A 2 -8.35 76.80 -21.18
CA ASN A 2 -7.72 75.61 -21.73
C ASN A 2 -8.05 74.41 -20.81
N LEU A 3 -8.79 73.45 -21.34
CA LEU A 3 -9.17 72.22 -20.68
C LEU A 3 -8.14 71.12 -21.01
N ILE A 4 -7.18 70.91 -20.12
CA ILE A 4 -6.21 69.81 -20.25
C ILE A 4 -6.88 68.53 -19.70
N LYS A 5 -7.27 67.64 -20.62
CA LYS A 5 -7.69 66.27 -20.26
C LYS A 5 -6.46 65.47 -19.80
N LYS A 6 -6.46 65.06 -18.52
CA LYS A 6 -5.51 64.07 -17.99
C LYS A 6 -5.90 62.68 -18.47
N ILE A 7 -5.14 62.13 -19.42
CA ILE A 7 -5.21 60.70 -19.77
C ILE A 7 -4.42 59.93 -18.73
N LYS A 8 -5.12 59.12 -17.92
CA LYS A 8 -4.49 58.09 -17.07
C LYS A 8 -4.19 56.86 -17.94
N ILE A 9 -2.93 56.67 -18.28
CA ILE A 9 -2.44 55.45 -18.89
C ILE A 9 -2.32 54.43 -17.74
N ILE A 10 -3.22 53.43 -17.72
CA ILE A 10 -3.14 52.26 -16.86
C ILE A 10 -2.19 51.29 -17.57
N PHE A 11 -0.96 51.18 -17.05
CA PHE A 11 -0.06 50.10 -17.42
C PHE A 11 -0.58 48.83 -16.81
N PHE A 12 -1.18 47.94 -17.59
CA PHE A 12 -1.34 46.54 -17.23
C PHE A 12 0.03 45.90 -17.31
N LEU A 13 0.63 45.66 -16.16
CA LEU A 13 1.80 44.81 -16.05
C LEU A 13 1.28 43.38 -16.30
N LEU A 14 1.41 42.90 -17.53
CA LEU A 14 1.29 41.49 -17.86
C LEU A 14 2.52 40.79 -17.20
N ILE A 15 2.35 40.33 -15.97
CA ILE A 15 3.23 39.33 -15.38
C ILE A 15 2.98 38.07 -16.21
N PRO A 16 3.95 37.54 -16.95
CA PRO A 16 3.78 36.23 -17.56
C PRO A 16 3.61 35.25 -16.41
N LEU A 17 2.40 34.74 -16.20
CA LEU A 17 2.23 33.50 -15.46
C LEU A 17 3.04 32.45 -16.23
N SER A 18 4.21 32.14 -15.74
CA SER A 18 4.93 30.94 -16.16
C SER A 18 4.10 29.75 -15.73
N VAL A 19 3.26 29.25 -16.61
CA VAL A 19 2.58 27.98 -16.43
C VAL A 19 3.68 26.92 -16.45
N SER A 20 4.10 26.47 -15.29
CA SER A 20 5.02 25.35 -15.16
C SER A 20 4.22 24.11 -15.54
N PHE A 21 4.54 23.53 -16.69
CA PHE A 21 3.99 22.24 -17.08
C PHE A 21 4.66 21.16 -16.25
N ALA A 22 3.88 20.26 -15.66
CA ALA A 22 4.42 19.08 -15.01
C ALA A 22 5.30 18.32 -16.02
N LYS A 23 6.48 17.93 -15.59
CA LYS A 23 7.50 17.31 -16.43
C LYS A 23 8.04 16.10 -15.70
N ILE A 24 8.21 15.02 -16.43
CA ILE A 24 9.07 13.93 -15.98
C ILE A 24 10.52 14.28 -16.32
N THR A 25 11.43 14.07 -15.39
CA THR A 25 12.85 14.30 -15.60
C THR A 25 13.60 13.01 -15.35
N PHE A 26 14.36 12.55 -16.35
CA PHE A 26 15.21 11.37 -16.22
C PHE A 26 16.16 11.54 -15.03
N LYS A 27 16.20 10.55 -14.15
CA LYS A 27 17.07 10.52 -12.97
C LYS A 27 18.24 9.56 -13.18
N GLN A 28 17.92 8.29 -13.41
CA GLN A 28 18.88 7.22 -13.56
C GLN A 28 18.28 6.01 -14.25
N GLN A 29 19.13 5.10 -14.67
CA GLN A 29 18.77 3.77 -15.16
C GLN A 29 19.70 2.75 -14.51
N LEU A 30 19.15 1.59 -14.13
CA LEU A 30 19.87 0.55 -13.42
C LEU A 30 19.59 -0.81 -14.03
N LEU A 31 20.66 -1.58 -14.28
CA LEU A 31 20.56 -2.98 -14.66
C LEU A 31 20.24 -3.81 -13.42
N PHE A 32 19.22 -4.66 -13.50
CA PHE A 32 18.78 -5.48 -12.38
C PHE A 32 19.28 -6.94 -12.46
N PHE A 33 19.39 -7.48 -13.66
CA PHE A 33 19.89 -8.83 -13.89
C PHE A 33 21.07 -8.82 -14.87
N GLU A 34 21.92 -9.84 -14.80
CA GLU A 34 23.04 -10.03 -15.74
C GLU A 34 22.72 -11.12 -16.79
N ASP A 35 21.65 -11.91 -16.58
CA ASP A 35 21.33 -13.12 -17.35
C ASP A 35 20.01 -13.01 -18.13
N GLN A 36 19.91 -12.15 -19.13
CA GLN A 36 18.86 -12.10 -20.16
C GLN A 36 17.39 -12.32 -19.72
N GLU A 37 17.03 -11.90 -18.52
CA GLU A 37 15.67 -11.99 -18.00
C GLU A 37 14.89 -10.71 -18.34
N ASN A 38 13.70 -10.84 -18.93
CA ASN A 38 12.86 -9.68 -19.24
C ASN A 38 12.09 -9.23 -18.02
N ILE A 39 12.28 -7.99 -17.56
CA ILE A 39 11.44 -7.40 -16.52
C ILE A 39 10.15 -6.88 -17.16
N ASN A 40 9.00 -7.40 -16.72
CA ASN A 40 7.69 -7.01 -17.24
C ASN A 40 6.91 -6.10 -16.30
N GLY A 41 6.88 -6.39 -15.01
CA GLY A 41 6.15 -5.61 -14.02
C GLY A 41 6.99 -5.21 -12.82
N LEU A 42 6.54 -4.19 -12.11
CA LEU A 42 7.23 -3.58 -10.98
C LEU A 42 6.27 -3.26 -9.82
N ALA A 43 6.70 -3.51 -8.59
CA ALA A 43 5.96 -3.09 -7.41
C ALA A 43 6.89 -2.63 -6.27
N PHE A 44 6.36 -1.84 -5.35
CA PHE A 44 6.98 -1.54 -4.05
C PHE A 44 6.10 -2.06 -2.92
N ASN A 45 6.71 -2.31 -1.76
CA ASN A 45 5.96 -2.39 -0.53
C ASN A 45 5.53 -0.98 -0.05
N GLU A 46 4.65 -0.91 0.96
CA GLU A 46 4.03 0.35 1.43
C GLU A 46 5.05 1.42 1.81
N ASP A 47 6.16 1.05 2.46
CA ASP A 47 7.18 1.99 2.95
C ASP A 47 8.34 2.22 1.98
N GLY A 48 8.36 1.51 0.85
CA GLY A 48 9.41 1.63 -0.18
C GLY A 48 10.75 1.02 0.21
N SER A 49 10.82 0.23 1.27
CA SER A 49 12.04 -0.48 1.69
C SER A 49 12.30 -1.75 0.87
N LYS A 50 11.28 -2.24 0.15
CA LYS A 50 11.36 -3.39 -0.74
C LYS A 50 10.85 -3.01 -2.13
N PHE A 51 11.50 -3.58 -3.13
CA PHE A 51 11.15 -3.44 -4.54
C PHE A 51 11.03 -4.83 -5.16
N PHE A 52 10.03 -5.02 -5.99
CA PHE A 52 9.73 -6.31 -6.62
C PHE A 52 9.74 -6.17 -8.13
N THR A 53 10.31 -7.17 -8.80
CA THR A 53 10.29 -7.30 -10.24
C THR A 53 9.69 -8.65 -10.61
N ILE A 54 8.80 -8.67 -11.60
CA ILE A 54 8.32 -9.90 -12.22
C ILE A 54 9.04 -10.08 -13.54
N THR A 55 9.56 -11.28 -13.76
CA THR A 55 10.33 -11.60 -14.96
C THR A 55 9.60 -12.61 -15.83
N SER A 56 9.86 -12.54 -17.13
CA SER A 56 9.57 -13.63 -18.04
C SER A 56 10.88 -14.16 -18.60
N ASN A 57 11.17 -15.41 -18.33
CA ASN A 57 12.37 -16.06 -18.86
C ASN A 57 12.06 -16.78 -20.17
N VAL A 58 13.05 -16.80 -21.07
CA VAL A 58 12.96 -17.50 -22.37
C VAL A 58 13.12 -19.03 -22.21
N GLY A 59 13.20 -19.53 -20.95
CA GLY A 59 13.60 -20.94 -20.72
C GLY A 59 12.67 -21.63 -19.78
N ASP A 60 11.95 -21.63 -18.98
CA ASP A 60 11.06 -22.54 -18.22
C ASP A 60 10.57 -22.04 -16.83
N GLU A 61 11.10 -20.96 -16.26
CA GLU A 61 10.69 -20.54 -14.92
C GLU A 61 10.45 -19.01 -14.84
N ASP A 62 9.19 -18.62 -14.69
CA ASP A 62 8.81 -17.24 -14.39
C ASP A 62 8.77 -17.04 -12.88
N PHE A 63 9.24 -15.90 -12.40
CA PHE A 63 9.27 -15.62 -10.97
C PHE A 63 9.17 -14.13 -10.64
N VAL A 64 8.80 -13.88 -9.40
CA VAL A 64 8.92 -12.57 -8.75
C VAL A 64 10.18 -12.56 -7.93
N THR A 65 10.96 -11.48 -8.03
CA THR A 65 12.20 -11.27 -7.27
C THR A 65 12.03 -10.12 -6.28
N GLU A 66 12.59 -10.30 -5.08
CA GLU A 66 12.65 -9.28 -4.05
C GLU A 66 14.01 -8.58 -4.02
N TRP A 67 13.97 -7.27 -3.90
CA TRP A 67 15.13 -6.39 -3.74
C TRP A 67 14.96 -5.55 -2.48
N ASN A 68 15.90 -5.63 -1.56
CA ASN A 68 15.92 -4.79 -0.38
C ASN A 68 16.56 -3.44 -0.69
N LEU A 69 15.91 -2.34 -0.26
CA LEU A 69 16.42 -0.99 -0.43
C LEU A 69 16.87 -0.42 0.91
N SER A 70 18.15 -0.03 1.01
CA SER A 70 18.65 0.61 2.24
C SER A 70 18.13 2.04 2.43
N THR A 71 17.70 2.68 1.34
CA THR A 71 16.99 3.96 1.34
C THR A 71 15.65 3.77 0.62
N PRO A 72 14.52 4.01 1.28
CA PRO A 72 13.20 3.85 0.69
C PRO A 72 13.05 4.56 -0.66
N TYR A 73 12.50 3.84 -1.64
CA TYR A 73 12.28 4.33 -3.00
C TYR A 73 13.55 4.82 -3.73
N ASP A 74 14.73 4.41 -3.30
CA ASP A 74 15.97 4.66 -4.01
C ASP A 74 16.53 3.34 -4.54
N ILE A 75 16.21 3.03 -5.79
CA ILE A 75 16.61 1.78 -6.43
C ILE A 75 18.13 1.64 -6.62
N SER A 76 18.91 2.74 -6.48
CA SER A 76 20.36 2.68 -6.51
C SER A 76 20.95 1.99 -5.26
N THR A 77 20.17 1.94 -4.17
CA THR A 77 20.56 1.32 -2.90
C THR A 77 20.11 -0.13 -2.77
N ARG A 78 19.66 -0.72 -3.90
CA ARG A 78 19.15 -2.08 -3.92
C ARG A 78 20.23 -3.11 -3.59
N SER A 79 19.81 -4.16 -2.90
CA SER A 79 20.56 -5.39 -2.73
C SER A 79 19.66 -6.56 -3.08
N TYR A 80 20.17 -7.51 -3.85
CA TYR A 80 19.46 -8.73 -4.16
C TYR A 80 19.25 -9.52 -2.86
N ALA A 81 18.01 -9.94 -2.61
CA ALA A 81 17.69 -10.66 -1.38
C ALA A 81 18.18 -12.11 -1.38
N GLY A 82 18.40 -12.70 -2.56
CA GLY A 82 18.90 -14.06 -2.77
C GLY A 82 17.93 -14.95 -3.57
N ASP A 83 18.41 -16.07 -4.10
CA ASP A 83 17.56 -16.99 -4.88
C ASP A 83 16.46 -17.64 -4.03
N SER A 84 16.67 -17.76 -2.71
CA SER A 84 15.64 -18.22 -1.76
C SER A 84 14.48 -17.24 -1.60
N GLU A 85 14.67 -16.01 -2.05
CA GLU A 85 13.68 -14.92 -2.01
C GLU A 85 13.01 -14.72 -3.37
N ARG A 86 12.86 -15.78 -4.16
CA ARG A 86 12.07 -15.83 -5.39
C ARG A 86 10.75 -16.53 -5.14
N CYS A 87 9.68 -16.00 -5.73
CA CYS A 87 8.40 -16.66 -5.80
C CYS A 87 8.19 -17.14 -7.23
N PHE A 88 8.27 -18.45 -7.43
CA PHE A 88 8.01 -19.07 -8.74
C PHE A 88 6.52 -19.03 -9.06
N LEU A 89 6.19 -18.72 -10.31
CA LEU A 89 4.80 -18.54 -10.74
C LEU A 89 4.14 -19.86 -11.17
N ASP A 90 4.79 -20.99 -10.86
CA ASP A 90 4.27 -22.30 -11.16
C ASP A 90 3.06 -22.63 -10.30
N ALA A 91 1.96 -23.00 -10.94
CA ALA A 91 0.85 -23.64 -10.24
C ALA A 91 1.15 -25.14 -10.12
N PRO A 92 0.88 -25.77 -8.96
CA PRO A 92 1.06 -27.21 -8.82
C PRO A 92 0.25 -27.99 -9.85
N ASP A 93 0.83 -29.01 -10.46
CA ASP A 93 0.25 -29.88 -11.51
C ASP A 93 -1.12 -30.53 -11.16
N ASP A 94 -1.51 -30.50 -9.90
CA ASP A 94 -2.63 -31.31 -9.34
C ASP A 94 -3.88 -30.50 -8.98
N VAL A 95 -3.95 -29.20 -9.25
CA VAL A 95 -5.13 -28.40 -8.93
C VAL A 95 -6.01 -28.25 -10.16
N ASN A 96 -6.79 -29.30 -10.48
CA ASN A 96 -7.83 -29.30 -11.52
C ASN A 96 -7.36 -28.99 -12.95
N GLN A 97 -6.23 -29.56 -13.37
CA GLN A 97 -5.75 -29.51 -14.77
C GLN A 97 -5.42 -28.11 -15.31
N VAL A 98 -5.12 -27.17 -14.46
CA VAL A 98 -4.48 -25.93 -14.87
C VAL A 98 -2.96 -26.11 -14.72
N ASP A 99 -2.39 -26.78 -15.71
CA ASP A 99 -0.97 -26.86 -15.89
C ASP A 99 -0.45 -25.50 -16.35
N VAL A 100 -0.06 -24.66 -15.42
CA VAL A 100 0.50 -23.33 -15.73
C VAL A 100 1.98 -23.44 -16.08
N GLY A 101 2.66 -24.50 -15.62
CA GLY A 101 4.10 -24.73 -15.85
C GLY A 101 4.44 -25.42 -17.17
N ASP A 102 3.62 -26.37 -17.64
CA ASP A 102 3.98 -27.24 -18.78
C ASP A 102 3.30 -26.86 -20.12
N GLN A 103 2.41 -25.87 -20.14
CA GLN A 103 1.76 -25.41 -21.37
C GLN A 103 2.48 -24.26 -22.05
N GLY A 104 3.76 -24.05 -21.73
CA GLY A 104 4.55 -22.97 -22.32
C GLY A 104 3.97 -21.60 -21.98
N ALA A 105 3.58 -21.39 -20.74
CA ALA A 105 3.30 -20.05 -20.22
C ALA A 105 4.57 -19.22 -20.36
N THR A 106 4.56 -18.23 -21.20
CA THR A 106 5.74 -17.49 -21.63
C THR A 106 5.86 -16.15 -20.98
N GLY A 107 5.48 -16.05 -19.73
CA GLY A 107 5.93 -14.90 -19.00
C GLY A 107 4.95 -14.31 -17.99
N GLY A 108 5.45 -14.09 -16.79
CA GLY A 108 4.85 -13.16 -15.86
C GLY A 108 4.64 -11.80 -16.52
N GLY A 109 3.40 -11.26 -16.49
CA GLY A 109 3.08 -9.99 -17.11
C GLY A 109 3.30 -8.83 -16.13
N ASP A 110 2.53 -8.79 -15.06
CA ASP A 110 2.57 -7.68 -14.07
C ASP A 110 2.26 -8.20 -12.66
N ILE A 111 2.50 -7.37 -11.65
CA ILE A 111 2.41 -7.73 -10.24
C ILE A 111 1.68 -6.67 -9.43
N ALA A 112 0.80 -7.09 -8.54
CA ALA A 112 0.13 -6.23 -7.58
C ALA A 112 0.04 -6.88 -6.20
N PHE A 113 0.23 -6.09 -5.14
CA PHE A 113 0.09 -6.54 -3.75
C PHE A 113 -1.17 -5.96 -3.09
N SER A 114 -1.76 -6.72 -2.15
CA SER A 114 -2.73 -6.18 -1.21
C SER A 114 -2.12 -5.08 -0.35
N GLY A 115 -2.96 -4.19 0.19
CA GLY A 115 -2.48 -3.11 1.04
C GLY A 115 -1.78 -3.57 2.33
N ASP A 116 -2.07 -4.79 2.81
CA ASP A 116 -1.40 -5.41 3.96
C ASP A 116 -0.16 -6.24 3.57
N GLY A 117 0.09 -6.40 2.26
CA GLY A 117 1.22 -7.16 1.73
C GLY A 117 1.14 -8.68 1.92
N LEU A 118 -0.02 -9.21 2.31
CA LEU A 118 -0.21 -10.65 2.55
C LEU A 118 -0.78 -11.41 1.35
N THR A 119 -1.22 -10.68 0.33
CA THR A 119 -1.70 -11.26 -0.93
C THR A 119 -0.94 -10.63 -2.10
N MET A 120 -0.44 -11.46 -2.99
CA MET A 120 0.17 -11.07 -4.24
C MET A 120 -0.67 -11.61 -5.40
N LEU A 121 -0.98 -10.76 -6.37
CA LEU A 121 -1.62 -11.13 -7.62
C LEU A 121 -0.66 -10.90 -8.77
N THR A 122 -0.62 -11.83 -9.71
CA THR A 122 0.18 -11.70 -10.93
C THR A 122 -0.68 -12.02 -12.15
N THR A 123 -0.32 -11.46 -13.29
CA THR A 123 -0.81 -11.92 -14.58
C THR A 123 0.20 -12.86 -15.18
N ASN A 124 -0.29 -13.91 -15.83
CA ASN A 124 0.52 -14.83 -16.59
C ASN A 124 -0.01 -14.85 -18.03
N ARG A 125 0.90 -14.66 -18.97
CA ARG A 125 0.63 -14.63 -20.40
C ARG A 125 0.85 -16.03 -21.00
N GLY A 126 -0.15 -16.57 -21.70
CA GLY A 126 -0.02 -17.81 -22.44
C GLY A 126 0.90 -17.72 -23.67
N THR A 127 1.37 -18.87 -24.16
CA THR A 127 2.18 -18.97 -25.38
C THR A 127 1.41 -18.57 -26.64
N SER A 128 2.16 -18.33 -27.70
CA SER A 128 1.66 -18.10 -29.08
C SER A 128 0.60 -19.14 -29.45
N GLY A 129 -0.65 -18.75 -29.47
CA GLY A 129 -1.79 -19.60 -29.74
C GLY A 129 -2.99 -19.30 -28.83
N GLY A 130 -2.91 -18.29 -27.97
CA GLY A 130 -4.05 -17.75 -27.22
C GLY A 130 -4.65 -18.71 -26.21
N LYS A 131 -3.85 -19.59 -25.65
CA LYS A 131 -4.31 -20.52 -24.65
C LYS A 131 -3.67 -20.15 -23.33
N ASN A 132 -4.50 -19.88 -22.33
CA ASN A 132 -4.13 -19.85 -20.93
C ASN A 132 -3.56 -18.52 -20.39
N ASP A 133 -4.29 -17.42 -20.54
CA ASP A 133 -4.02 -16.23 -19.75
C ASP A 133 -4.67 -16.36 -18.38
N PHE A 134 -3.90 -16.11 -17.32
CA PHE A 134 -4.36 -16.28 -15.95
C PHE A 134 -4.06 -15.06 -15.09
N VAL A 135 -4.95 -14.83 -14.12
CA VAL A 135 -4.60 -14.10 -12.91
C VAL A 135 -4.31 -15.14 -11.84
N LEU A 136 -3.13 -15.09 -11.24
CA LEU A 136 -2.71 -15.99 -10.17
C LEU A 136 -2.70 -15.25 -8.84
N ARG A 137 -3.12 -15.94 -7.77
CA ARG A 137 -3.06 -15.46 -6.41
C ARG A 137 -2.08 -16.28 -5.60
N PHE A 138 -1.21 -15.59 -4.92
CA PHE A 138 -0.30 -16.13 -3.91
C PHE A 138 -0.59 -15.49 -2.56
N ASP A 139 -0.66 -16.30 -1.52
CA ASP A 139 -0.74 -15.82 -0.14
C ASP A 139 0.66 -15.85 0.49
N LEU A 140 0.99 -14.78 1.23
CA LEU A 140 2.24 -14.64 1.94
C LEU A 140 2.00 -14.78 3.44
N THR A 141 2.81 -15.56 4.14
CA THR A 141 2.68 -15.68 5.60
C THR A 141 3.32 -14.52 6.35
N THR A 142 4.22 -13.79 5.68
CA THR A 142 4.84 -12.55 6.17
C THR A 142 4.64 -11.47 5.12
N ALA A 143 4.16 -10.30 5.54
CA ALA A 143 3.85 -9.19 4.63
C ALA A 143 5.06 -8.80 3.78
N TYR A 144 4.87 -8.77 2.46
CA TYR A 144 5.90 -8.41 1.48
C TYR A 144 7.20 -9.23 1.58
N ASP A 145 7.11 -10.47 2.05
CA ASP A 145 8.21 -11.43 2.09
C ASP A 145 7.89 -12.56 1.13
N ILE A 146 8.39 -12.45 -0.11
CA ILE A 146 8.03 -13.38 -1.18
C ILE A 146 8.65 -14.76 -1.00
N SER A 147 9.65 -14.95 -0.11
CA SER A 147 10.14 -16.28 0.27
C SER A 147 9.06 -17.12 0.94
N THR A 148 8.02 -16.45 1.45
CA THR A 148 6.87 -17.09 2.11
C THR A 148 5.67 -17.28 1.20
N CYS A 149 5.80 -17.00 -0.10
CA CYS A 149 4.70 -17.10 -1.06
C CYS A 149 4.20 -18.55 -1.19
N GLN A 150 2.89 -18.69 -1.25
CA GLN A 150 2.23 -19.97 -1.49
C GLN A 150 1.11 -19.76 -2.51
N TYR A 151 1.12 -20.55 -3.56
CA TYR A 151 0.03 -20.53 -4.52
C TYR A 151 -1.30 -20.82 -3.81
N ASN A 152 -2.28 -19.96 -4.02
CA ASN A 152 -3.62 -20.11 -3.42
C ASN A 152 -4.65 -20.51 -4.49
N SER A 153 -4.73 -19.74 -5.59
CA SER A 153 -5.74 -19.94 -6.62
C SER A 153 -5.34 -19.22 -7.91
N GLY A 154 -5.90 -19.66 -9.01
CA GLY A 154 -5.80 -19.00 -10.29
C GLY A 154 -7.16 -18.81 -10.94
N ARG A 155 -7.30 -17.80 -11.79
CA ARG A 155 -8.47 -17.55 -12.58
C ARG A 155 -8.09 -17.44 -14.04
N TYR A 156 -8.64 -18.34 -14.84
CA TYR A 156 -8.55 -18.25 -16.28
C TYR A 156 -9.41 -17.09 -16.79
N ILE A 157 -8.86 -16.31 -17.68
CA ILE A 157 -9.57 -15.23 -18.36
C ILE A 157 -9.77 -15.63 -19.81
N ASP A 158 -11.03 -15.71 -20.25
CA ASP A 158 -11.34 -15.87 -21.65
C ASP A 158 -11.06 -14.54 -22.36
N THR A 159 -9.91 -14.49 -23.04
CA THR A 159 -9.47 -13.28 -23.73
C THR A 159 -10.28 -12.98 -24.98
N ASP A 160 -10.99 -13.96 -25.58
CA ASP A 160 -11.86 -13.71 -26.73
C ASP A 160 -13.15 -12.99 -26.35
N THR A 161 -13.79 -13.40 -25.25
CA THR A 161 -15.02 -12.76 -24.76
C THR A 161 -14.75 -11.69 -23.73
N LEU A 162 -13.50 -11.61 -23.21
CA LEU A 162 -13.08 -10.74 -22.11
C LEU A 162 -13.94 -10.92 -20.84
N GLN A 163 -14.45 -12.11 -20.64
CA GLN A 163 -15.27 -12.47 -19.48
C GLN A 163 -14.56 -13.50 -18.61
N THR A 164 -14.90 -13.49 -17.32
CA THR A 164 -14.44 -14.56 -16.42
C THR A 164 -15.21 -15.84 -16.72
N VAL A 165 -14.51 -16.96 -16.82
CA VAL A 165 -15.14 -18.26 -17.04
C VAL A 165 -15.28 -18.98 -15.72
N ASN A 166 -16.51 -19.39 -15.37
CA ASN A 166 -16.79 -20.04 -14.09
C ASN A 166 -16.37 -21.51 -14.02
N THR A 167 -15.90 -22.09 -15.12
CA THR A 167 -15.46 -23.48 -15.19
C THR A 167 -14.04 -23.54 -15.75
N PHE A 168 -13.20 -24.35 -15.14
CA PHE A 168 -11.79 -24.56 -15.49
C PHE A 168 -11.59 -25.17 -16.89
N ASP A 169 -12.61 -25.33 -17.71
CA ASP A 169 -12.57 -26.17 -18.90
C ASP A 169 -13.07 -25.48 -20.18
N LEU A 170 -12.78 -24.20 -20.36
CA LEU A 170 -13.00 -23.55 -21.64
C LEU A 170 -11.66 -23.12 -22.25
N ARG A 171 -11.00 -24.06 -22.87
CA ARG A 171 -9.94 -23.80 -23.84
C ARG A 171 -10.58 -23.12 -25.06
N SER A 172 -10.72 -21.79 -24.99
CA SER A 172 -11.07 -21.04 -26.16
C SER A 172 -9.87 -21.05 -27.15
N ASN A 173 -10.13 -21.07 -28.40
CA ASN A 173 -9.09 -20.92 -29.44
C ASN A 173 -8.73 -19.42 -29.59
N ALA A 174 -8.67 -18.68 -28.52
CA ALA A 174 -8.30 -17.26 -28.51
C ALA A 174 -6.89 -17.12 -29.10
N THR A 175 -6.80 -16.63 -30.29
CA THR A 175 -5.51 -16.45 -30.97
C THR A 175 -5.05 -15.01 -31.01
N LYS A 176 -5.75 -14.09 -30.28
CA LYS A 176 -5.65 -12.68 -30.60
C LYS A 176 -5.40 -11.72 -29.42
N HIS A 177 -5.79 -12.07 -28.22
CA HIS A 177 -5.64 -11.17 -27.07
C HIS A 177 -4.74 -11.76 -26.00
N TYR A 178 -3.91 -10.92 -25.38
CA TYR A 178 -3.02 -11.28 -24.29
C TYR A 178 -3.32 -10.43 -23.07
N LEU A 179 -3.39 -11.09 -21.92
CA LEU A 179 -3.43 -10.44 -20.62
C LEU A 179 -2.03 -9.97 -20.25
N SER A 180 -1.83 -8.67 -20.08
CA SER A 180 -0.49 -8.12 -19.84
C SER A 180 -0.35 -7.44 -18.47
N GLY A 181 -1.27 -6.58 -18.07
CA GLY A 181 -1.13 -5.81 -16.85
C GLY A 181 -2.24 -6.03 -15.83
N ILE A 182 -1.91 -5.81 -14.57
CA ILE A 182 -2.84 -5.88 -13.44
C ILE A 182 -2.66 -4.70 -12.50
N ALA A 183 -3.78 -4.17 -12.03
CA ALA A 183 -3.81 -3.28 -10.86
C ALA A 183 -4.99 -3.66 -9.97
N ILE A 184 -4.86 -3.41 -8.67
CA ILE A 184 -5.90 -3.72 -7.70
C ILE A 184 -6.27 -2.49 -6.89
N LYS A 185 -7.52 -2.43 -6.47
CA LYS A 185 -7.92 -1.52 -5.42
C LYS A 185 -7.35 -2.06 -4.08
N PRO A 186 -6.74 -1.23 -3.23
CA PRO A 186 -6.05 -1.71 -2.04
C PRO A 186 -6.87 -2.57 -1.07
N ASP A 187 -8.20 -2.41 -1.06
CA ASP A 187 -9.11 -3.23 -0.26
C ASP A 187 -9.49 -4.58 -0.90
N GLY A 188 -8.96 -4.87 -2.09
CA GLY A 188 -9.18 -6.14 -2.79
C GLY A 188 -10.56 -6.34 -3.39
N THR A 189 -11.42 -5.31 -3.40
CA THR A 189 -12.78 -5.42 -3.96
C THR A 189 -12.85 -5.24 -5.46
N LYS A 190 -11.75 -4.75 -6.09
CA LYS A 190 -11.66 -4.56 -7.54
C LYS A 190 -10.30 -4.94 -8.09
N ILE A 191 -10.33 -5.51 -9.28
CA ILE A 191 -9.15 -5.81 -10.11
C ILE A 191 -9.34 -5.14 -11.47
N PHE A 192 -8.26 -4.61 -12.00
CA PHE A 192 -8.20 -4.01 -13.33
C PHE A 192 -7.20 -4.81 -14.15
N LEU A 193 -7.63 -5.21 -15.33
CA LEU A 193 -6.81 -6.00 -16.25
C LEU A 193 -6.72 -5.29 -17.58
N ASN A 194 -5.54 -5.24 -18.18
CA ASN A 194 -5.38 -4.78 -19.53
C ASN A 194 -5.13 -5.94 -20.49
N PHE A 195 -5.67 -5.79 -21.68
CA PHE A 195 -5.66 -6.75 -22.75
C PHE A 195 -5.04 -6.14 -23.99
N ASN A 196 -4.15 -6.87 -24.60
CA ASN A 196 -3.41 -6.50 -25.78
C ASN A 196 -3.83 -7.38 -26.95
N ASP A 197 -4.14 -6.80 -28.10
CA ASP A 197 -4.41 -7.53 -29.34
C ASP A 197 -3.11 -7.72 -30.16
N SER A 198 -2.69 -8.96 -30.35
CA SER A 198 -1.50 -9.29 -31.13
C SER A 198 -1.70 -9.29 -32.65
N SER A 199 -2.95 -9.21 -33.14
CA SER A 199 -3.25 -9.40 -34.58
C SER A 199 -2.90 -8.19 -35.45
N GLY A 200 -2.58 -7.05 -34.85
CA GLY A 200 -2.16 -5.82 -35.54
C GLY A 200 -3.23 -5.15 -36.40
N ASP A 201 -4.36 -5.79 -36.62
CA ASP A 201 -5.40 -5.32 -37.51
C ASP A 201 -6.64 -4.76 -36.82
N ASP A 202 -6.79 -5.00 -35.51
CA ASP A 202 -8.00 -4.67 -34.77
C ASP A 202 -7.64 -3.80 -33.54
N LYS A 203 -7.18 -2.58 -33.79
CA LYS A 203 -6.85 -1.55 -32.77
C LYS A 203 -7.99 -1.26 -31.79
N ASP A 204 -9.21 -1.74 -32.09
CA ASP A 204 -10.40 -1.55 -31.27
C ASP A 204 -10.52 -2.56 -30.12
N LYS A 205 -9.58 -3.50 -30.00
CA LYS A 205 -9.65 -4.58 -29.00
C LYS A 205 -8.71 -4.43 -27.83
N ASP A 206 -7.68 -3.61 -27.94
CA ASP A 206 -6.90 -3.22 -26.76
C ASP A 206 -7.82 -2.57 -25.74
N SER A 207 -7.83 -3.09 -24.51
CA SER A 207 -8.81 -2.63 -23.54
C SER A 207 -8.32 -2.79 -22.10
N ILE A 208 -8.84 -1.95 -21.22
CA ILE A 208 -8.80 -2.18 -19.79
C ILE A 208 -10.19 -2.56 -19.31
N LYS A 209 -10.29 -3.60 -18.52
CA LYS A 209 -11.53 -4.03 -17.89
C LYS A 209 -11.46 -3.94 -16.37
N GLU A 210 -12.58 -3.53 -15.80
CA GLU A 210 -12.81 -3.47 -14.39
C GLU A 210 -13.58 -4.73 -13.96
N TYR A 211 -13.09 -5.40 -12.92
CA TYR A 211 -13.73 -6.56 -12.32
C TYR A 211 -13.99 -6.27 -10.84
N THR A 212 -15.15 -6.67 -10.38
CA THR A 212 -15.56 -6.57 -8.98
C THR A 212 -15.47 -7.93 -8.31
N LEU A 213 -14.96 -7.97 -7.09
CA LEU A 213 -14.91 -9.16 -6.25
C LEU A 213 -15.89 -8.99 -5.09
N SER A 214 -16.85 -9.92 -4.95
CA SER A 214 -17.80 -9.88 -3.82
C SER A 214 -17.13 -10.24 -2.49
N THR A 215 -16.03 -10.99 -2.53
CA THR A 215 -15.14 -11.25 -1.40
C THR A 215 -13.75 -10.72 -1.75
N PRO A 216 -13.17 -9.82 -0.94
CA PRO A 216 -11.87 -9.24 -1.21
C PRO A 216 -10.79 -10.29 -1.52
N PHE A 217 -10.04 -10.08 -2.60
CA PHE A 217 -8.97 -10.95 -3.09
C PHE A 217 -9.37 -12.39 -3.45
N ASP A 218 -10.65 -12.77 -3.34
CA ASP A 218 -11.13 -14.09 -3.74
C ASP A 218 -11.47 -14.10 -5.24
N LEU A 219 -10.54 -14.62 -6.05
CA LEU A 219 -10.67 -14.68 -7.51
C LEU A 219 -11.89 -15.48 -7.96
N SER A 220 -12.40 -16.41 -7.15
CA SER A 220 -13.60 -17.19 -7.48
C SER A 220 -14.85 -16.33 -7.55
N THR A 221 -14.83 -15.17 -6.87
CA THR A 221 -15.97 -14.23 -6.80
C THR A 221 -15.86 -13.09 -7.81
N MET A 222 -14.87 -13.13 -8.70
CA MET A 222 -14.60 -12.08 -9.69
C MET A 222 -15.67 -12.04 -10.79
N THR A 223 -16.24 -10.87 -11.03
CA THR A 223 -17.21 -10.61 -12.09
C THR A 223 -16.83 -9.37 -12.88
N VAL A 224 -17.01 -9.43 -14.22
CA VAL A 224 -16.75 -8.27 -15.07
C VAL A 224 -17.86 -7.22 -14.88
N GLU A 225 -17.47 -5.95 -14.78
CA GLU A 225 -18.43 -4.86 -14.77
C GLU A 225 -19.07 -4.68 -16.17
N PRO A 226 -20.41 -4.55 -16.25
CA PRO A 226 -21.12 -4.44 -17.52
C PRO A 226 -20.70 -3.22 -18.36
N THR A 227 -20.23 -2.18 -17.70
CA THR A 227 -19.80 -0.90 -18.30
C THR A 227 -18.29 -0.82 -18.50
N ALA A 228 -17.63 -1.98 -18.66
CA ALA A 228 -16.20 -1.99 -18.95
C ALA A 228 -15.91 -0.96 -20.05
N ILE A 229 -15.06 0.00 -19.74
CA ILE A 229 -14.67 1.04 -20.69
C ILE A 229 -13.61 0.39 -21.59
N GLN A 230 -13.94 0.19 -22.85
CA GLN A 230 -12.93 0.15 -23.87
C GLN A 230 -12.27 1.52 -23.90
N LEU A 231 -11.13 1.61 -23.31
CA LEU A 231 -10.22 2.67 -23.65
C LEU A 231 -9.72 2.26 -25.03
N ASN A 232 -9.98 3.10 -26.03
CA ASN A 232 -9.36 2.92 -27.36
C ASN A 232 -7.86 3.16 -27.16
N ILE A 233 -7.18 2.13 -26.72
CA ILE A 233 -5.75 2.11 -26.50
C ILE A 233 -5.19 1.53 -27.78
N SER A 234 -4.58 2.36 -28.57
CA SER A 234 -3.75 1.88 -29.65
C SER A 234 -2.38 1.57 -29.09
N ASP A 235 -1.85 0.40 -29.38
CA ASP A 235 -0.43 0.09 -29.28
C ASP A 235 0.09 -0.68 -28.05
N ASN A 236 -0.45 -1.89 -27.83
CA ASN A 236 0.07 -2.88 -26.90
C ASN A 236 0.20 -2.37 -25.45
N PRO A 237 -0.91 -2.24 -24.72
CA PRO A 237 -0.87 -1.92 -23.30
C PRO A 237 -0.20 -3.07 -22.53
N GLU A 238 0.78 -2.74 -21.70
CA GLU A 238 1.52 -3.70 -20.88
C GLU A 238 1.23 -3.49 -19.40
N GLY A 239 1.97 -2.66 -18.69
CA GLY A 239 1.75 -2.41 -17.27
C GLY A 239 0.79 -1.27 -16.96
N MET A 240 0.18 -1.29 -15.77
CA MET A 240 -0.66 -0.20 -15.31
C MET A 240 -0.46 0.11 -13.83
N SER A 241 -0.74 1.35 -13.43
CA SER A 241 -0.68 1.78 -12.04
C SER A 241 -1.71 2.86 -11.73
N PHE A 242 -2.22 2.89 -10.51
CA PHE A 242 -3.08 3.97 -10.01
C PHE A 242 -2.31 4.95 -9.13
N SER A 243 -2.80 6.18 -9.05
CA SER A 243 -2.44 7.06 -7.95
C SER A 243 -3.01 6.52 -6.63
N ASN A 244 -2.37 6.85 -5.49
CA ASN A 244 -2.78 6.34 -4.17
C ASN A 244 -4.25 6.63 -3.82
N ASN A 245 -4.81 7.73 -4.33
CA ASN A 245 -6.22 8.07 -4.14
C ASN A 245 -7.16 7.45 -5.18
N GLY A 246 -6.63 6.64 -6.11
CA GLY A 246 -7.40 5.99 -7.17
C GLY A 246 -8.03 6.93 -8.19
N LYS A 247 -7.65 8.21 -8.21
CA LYS A 247 -8.24 9.22 -9.11
C LYS A 247 -7.50 9.38 -10.44
N LYS A 248 -6.33 8.77 -10.57
CA LYS A 248 -5.57 8.72 -11.81
C LYS A 248 -5.17 7.29 -12.13
N LEU A 249 -5.18 6.97 -13.41
CA LEU A 249 -4.69 5.72 -13.97
C LEU A 249 -3.56 6.04 -14.95
N PHE A 250 -2.51 5.25 -14.91
CA PHE A 250 -1.38 5.31 -15.82
C PHE A 250 -1.24 3.98 -16.54
N LEU A 251 -1.04 4.05 -17.85
CA LEU A 251 -0.96 2.90 -18.70
C LEU A 251 0.32 2.95 -19.54
N ALA A 252 1.11 1.91 -19.46
CA ALA A 252 2.30 1.72 -20.29
C ALA A 252 1.93 1.13 -21.63
N ASN A 253 2.30 1.80 -22.72
CA ASN A 253 2.11 1.33 -24.09
C ASN A 253 3.46 0.98 -24.71
N LYS A 254 3.68 -0.28 -24.99
CA LYS A 254 4.95 -0.79 -25.51
C LYS A 254 5.24 -0.33 -26.93
N SER A 255 4.34 -0.57 -27.88
CA SER A 255 4.56 -0.24 -29.29
C SER A 255 4.65 1.27 -29.52
N ALA A 256 3.82 2.05 -28.82
CA ALA A 256 3.87 3.51 -28.87
C ALA A 256 5.01 4.10 -28.04
N ARG A 257 5.63 3.30 -27.18
CA ARG A 257 6.71 3.72 -26.26
C ARG A 257 6.35 4.94 -25.45
N ASN A 258 5.11 4.96 -24.97
CA ASN A 258 4.59 6.08 -24.19
C ASN A 258 3.79 5.60 -22.98
N ILE A 259 3.53 6.54 -22.08
CA ILE A 259 2.65 6.33 -20.94
C ILE A 259 1.45 7.25 -21.10
N GLU A 260 0.26 6.70 -20.98
CA GLU A 260 -0.98 7.44 -20.96
C GLU A 260 -1.41 7.73 -19.53
N GLN A 261 -1.91 8.93 -19.30
CA GLN A 261 -2.53 9.33 -18.03
C GLN A 261 -4.00 9.58 -18.23
N TYR A 262 -4.80 9.03 -17.31
CA TYR A 262 -6.26 9.23 -17.26
C TYR A 262 -6.67 9.81 -15.92
N SER A 263 -7.63 10.74 -15.94
CA SER A 263 -8.35 11.22 -14.76
C SER A 263 -9.65 10.44 -14.58
N LEU A 264 -9.92 10.00 -13.35
CA LEU A 264 -11.08 9.21 -12.99
C LEU A 264 -12.03 10.03 -12.11
N PRO A 265 -13.29 10.27 -12.52
CA PRO A 265 -14.28 10.99 -11.71
C PRO A 265 -14.56 10.28 -10.38
N THR A 266 -14.59 8.96 -10.40
CA THR A 266 -14.74 8.11 -9.22
C THR A 266 -13.45 7.32 -8.99
N ALA A 267 -12.96 7.32 -7.75
CA ALA A 267 -11.73 6.57 -7.40
C ALA A 267 -11.90 5.08 -7.72
N TYR A 268 -10.88 4.48 -8.36
CA TYR A 268 -10.89 3.09 -8.76
C TYR A 268 -12.14 2.69 -9.55
N SER A 269 -12.56 3.53 -10.50
CA SER A 269 -13.63 3.22 -11.44
C SER A 269 -13.30 3.79 -12.80
N LEU A 270 -13.36 2.95 -13.81
CA LEU A 270 -13.11 3.36 -15.20
C LEU A 270 -14.31 4.15 -15.80
N VAL A 271 -15.46 4.17 -15.11
CA VAL A 271 -16.65 4.89 -15.57
C VAL A 271 -16.38 6.39 -15.66
N GLY A 272 -16.47 6.93 -16.86
CA GLY A 272 -16.21 8.35 -17.12
C GLY A 272 -14.73 8.74 -17.11
N ALA A 273 -13.81 7.77 -17.23
CA ALA A 273 -12.39 8.04 -17.37
C ALA A 273 -12.11 8.95 -18.56
N VAL A 274 -11.26 9.95 -18.35
CA VAL A 274 -10.85 10.91 -19.38
C VAL A 274 -9.35 10.83 -19.54
N LYS A 275 -8.89 10.64 -20.79
CA LYS A 275 -7.46 10.69 -21.11
C LYS A 275 -6.95 12.11 -21.00
N ASP A 276 -6.00 12.34 -20.08
CA ASP A 276 -5.37 13.66 -19.89
C ASP A 276 -4.33 13.93 -20.99
N GLY A 277 -3.64 12.87 -21.44
CA GLY A 277 -2.63 12.94 -22.50
C GLY A 277 -1.62 11.79 -22.43
N THR A 278 -0.50 11.95 -23.13
CA THR A 278 0.59 10.97 -23.22
C THR A 278 1.94 11.61 -22.99
N VAL A 279 2.88 10.82 -22.45
CA VAL A 279 4.30 11.18 -22.35
C VAL A 279 5.16 10.07 -22.91
N THR A 280 6.21 10.42 -23.66
CA THR A 280 7.22 9.47 -24.16
C THR A 280 8.48 9.62 -23.28
N PRO A 281 8.73 8.68 -22.36
CA PRO A 281 9.93 8.69 -21.54
C PRO A 281 11.18 8.54 -22.43
N ARG A 282 12.28 9.14 -22.00
CA ARG A 282 13.55 9.11 -22.70
C ARG A 282 14.66 8.64 -21.77
N ASN A 283 15.60 7.85 -22.28
CA ASN A 283 16.80 7.46 -21.56
C ASN A 283 17.81 8.62 -21.46
N SER A 284 18.95 8.37 -20.83
CA SER A 284 20.03 9.37 -20.63
C SER A 284 20.56 9.99 -21.92
N SER A 285 20.52 9.27 -23.04
CA SER A 285 20.95 9.73 -24.37
C SER A 285 19.83 10.39 -25.18
N GLY A 286 18.62 10.51 -24.62
CA GLY A 286 17.45 11.06 -25.31
C GLY A 286 16.73 10.06 -26.21
N GLY A 287 17.16 8.78 -26.23
CA GLY A 287 16.49 7.70 -26.97
C GLY A 287 15.18 7.26 -26.32
N THR A 288 14.29 6.66 -27.10
CA THR A 288 13.08 6.02 -26.58
C THR A 288 13.41 4.72 -25.87
N ILE A 289 12.56 4.31 -24.94
CA ILE A 289 12.65 3.05 -24.21
C ILE A 289 11.48 2.14 -24.56
N ASP A 290 11.69 0.84 -24.53
CA ASP A 290 10.62 -0.15 -24.65
C ASP A 290 10.00 -0.38 -23.28
N ILE A 291 8.76 0.09 -23.09
CA ILE A 291 8.09 0.10 -21.80
C ILE A 291 7.31 -1.20 -21.63
N SER A 292 7.54 -1.92 -20.52
CA SER A 292 6.76 -3.11 -20.16
C SER A 292 5.92 -2.91 -18.90
N GLY A 293 6.48 -2.32 -17.86
CA GLY A 293 5.79 -2.08 -16.59
C GLY A 293 6.08 -0.70 -16.03
N LEU A 294 5.23 -0.25 -15.12
CA LEU A 294 5.46 1.01 -14.42
C LEU A 294 4.92 0.97 -13.00
N THR A 295 5.58 1.70 -12.11
CA THR A 295 5.11 1.95 -10.75
C THR A 295 5.58 3.32 -10.24
N PHE A 296 5.03 3.77 -9.12
CA PHE A 296 5.38 5.05 -8.51
C PHE A 296 5.92 4.86 -7.10
N SER A 297 6.70 5.84 -6.63
CA SER A 297 6.97 5.95 -5.19
C SER A 297 5.68 6.23 -4.41
N GLY A 298 5.65 5.89 -3.13
CA GLY A 298 4.47 6.06 -2.28
C GLY A 298 3.88 7.47 -2.25
N VAL A 299 4.71 8.50 -2.45
CA VAL A 299 4.26 9.90 -2.57
C VAL A 299 4.01 10.35 -4.02
N GLY A 300 4.27 9.48 -5.00
CA GLY A 300 4.03 9.75 -6.41
C GLY A 300 4.96 10.76 -7.06
N LEU A 301 6.14 11.01 -6.48
CA LEU A 301 7.12 11.95 -7.01
C LEU A 301 8.21 11.32 -7.84
N LYS A 302 8.26 10.01 -7.85
CA LYS A 302 9.13 9.22 -8.70
C LYS A 302 8.29 8.24 -9.49
N LEU A 303 8.67 8.05 -10.74
CA LEU A 303 8.13 7.07 -11.67
C LEU A 303 9.25 6.08 -12.00
N TYR A 304 8.94 4.81 -11.92
CA TYR A 304 9.82 3.72 -12.30
C TYR A 304 9.22 2.98 -13.48
N ILE A 305 10.05 2.66 -14.45
CA ILE A 305 9.64 2.04 -15.71
C ILE A 305 10.53 0.83 -15.95
N ALA A 306 9.93 -0.34 -16.12
CA ALA A 306 10.62 -1.52 -16.63
C ALA A 306 10.76 -1.43 -18.15
N SER A 307 11.89 -1.87 -18.66
CA SER A 307 12.11 -1.95 -20.09
C SER A 307 12.31 -3.40 -20.51
N GLN A 308 11.38 -3.90 -21.31
CA GLN A 308 11.44 -5.25 -21.83
C GLN A 308 12.67 -5.43 -22.74
N GLY A 309 13.36 -6.55 -22.55
CA GLY A 309 14.52 -6.93 -23.37
C GLY A 309 15.81 -6.17 -23.05
N SER A 310 15.84 -5.37 -22.00
CA SER A 310 17.05 -4.68 -21.56
C SER A 310 17.38 -4.84 -20.07
N GLU A 311 16.52 -5.52 -19.29
CA GLU A 311 16.71 -5.78 -17.85
C GLU A 311 16.95 -4.51 -17.02
N ILE A 312 16.54 -3.39 -17.58
CA ILE A 312 16.79 -2.07 -17.02
C ILE A 312 15.51 -1.50 -16.41
N VAL A 313 15.64 -0.97 -15.21
CA VAL A 313 14.62 -0.09 -14.62
C VAL A 313 15.09 1.35 -14.73
N PHE A 314 14.25 2.18 -15.30
CA PHE A 314 14.44 3.62 -15.43
C PHE A 314 13.71 4.35 -14.31
N GLU A 315 14.36 5.32 -13.70
CA GLU A 315 13.79 6.20 -12.67
C GLU A 315 13.69 7.64 -13.20
N TYR A 316 12.53 8.23 -12.99
CA TYR A 316 12.23 9.62 -13.32
C TYR A 316 11.73 10.38 -12.10
N ASP A 317 12.18 11.60 -11.92
CA ASP A 317 11.62 12.54 -10.96
C ASP A 317 10.40 13.24 -11.57
N LEU A 318 9.31 13.34 -10.79
CA LEU A 318 8.11 14.06 -11.16
C LEU A 318 8.05 15.42 -10.43
N GLN A 319 7.68 16.46 -11.16
CA GLN A 319 7.48 17.78 -10.57
C GLN A 319 6.24 17.83 -9.67
N CYS A 320 5.22 17.04 -9.97
CA CYS A 320 3.98 16.96 -9.21
C CYS A 320 3.64 15.49 -8.90
N PRO A 321 3.09 15.21 -7.70
CA PRO A 321 2.67 13.87 -7.35
C PRO A 321 1.71 13.25 -8.38
N PHE A 322 2.03 12.05 -8.84
CA PHE A 322 1.19 11.29 -9.79
C PHE A 322 0.71 12.15 -10.98
N THR A 323 1.62 12.95 -11.56
CA THR A 323 1.30 13.79 -12.71
C THR A 323 2.46 13.79 -13.69
N ILE A 324 2.27 13.10 -14.82
CA ILE A 324 3.29 12.95 -15.86
C ILE A 324 3.06 13.87 -17.06
N ILE A 325 1.86 14.45 -17.16
CA ILE A 325 1.45 15.32 -18.26
C ILE A 325 1.23 16.73 -17.74
N GLY A 326 1.56 17.71 -18.58
CA GLY A 326 1.46 19.11 -18.25
C GLY A 326 0.14 19.53 -17.64
N GLY A 327 0.23 20.27 -16.57
CA GLY A 327 -0.85 20.89 -15.81
C GLY A 327 -0.24 21.68 -14.66
N THR A 328 -0.96 22.60 -14.09
CA THR A 328 -0.60 23.14 -12.79
C THR A 328 -0.62 21.96 -11.81
N CYS A 329 0.46 21.79 -11.06
CA CYS A 329 0.41 20.88 -9.92
C CYS A 329 -0.89 21.17 -9.16
N PRO A 330 -1.67 20.14 -8.79
CA PRO A 330 -2.77 20.39 -7.86
C PRO A 330 -2.20 21.26 -6.76
N PRO A 331 -2.88 22.30 -6.31
CA PRO A 331 -2.34 23.18 -5.30
C PRO A 331 -1.88 22.27 -4.17
N ILE A 332 -0.58 22.15 -4.01
CA ILE A 332 0.05 21.69 -2.77
C ILE A 332 -0.66 22.58 -1.76
N SER A 333 -1.32 21.99 -0.76
CA SER A 333 -1.98 22.81 0.26
C SER A 333 -1.06 23.99 0.50
N GLU A 334 -1.51 25.21 0.26
CA GLU A 334 -0.67 26.42 0.25
C GLU A 334 0.22 26.50 1.50
N ASN A 335 0.05 25.54 2.40
CA ASN A 335 0.84 25.38 3.61
C ASN A 335 1.11 23.89 3.92
N SER A 336 2.35 23.46 3.77
CA SER A 336 2.84 22.12 4.10
C SER A 336 2.66 21.78 5.59
N ASP A 337 2.67 22.77 6.48
CA ASP A 337 2.41 22.59 7.91
C ASP A 337 0.96 22.19 8.15
N ARG A 338 0.01 22.77 7.40
CA ARG A 338 -1.40 22.41 7.48
C ARG A 338 -1.66 20.96 7.07
N ALA A 339 -1.03 20.52 5.98
CA ALA A 339 -1.07 19.11 5.59
C ALA A 339 -0.42 18.23 6.65
N GLY A 340 0.74 18.65 7.19
CA GLY A 340 1.43 17.96 8.26
C GLY A 340 0.61 17.80 9.54
N VAL A 341 -0.16 18.83 9.91
CA VAL A 341 -1.10 18.80 11.04
C VAL A 341 -2.23 17.79 10.80
N ALA A 342 -2.82 17.77 9.60
CA ALA A 342 -3.86 16.80 9.24
C ALA A 342 -3.33 15.36 9.29
N GLU A 343 -2.15 15.11 8.74
CA GLU A 343 -1.50 13.80 8.83
C GLU A 343 -1.14 13.40 10.27
N ALA A 344 -0.72 14.36 11.10
CA ALA A 344 -0.42 14.11 12.52
C ALA A 344 -1.64 13.56 13.26
N GLN A 345 -2.85 14.05 12.98
CA GLN A 345 -4.08 13.52 13.56
C GLN A 345 -4.33 12.05 13.17
N VAL A 346 -4.09 11.69 11.91
CA VAL A 346 -4.22 10.29 11.43
C VAL A 346 -3.19 9.40 12.12
N ILE A 347 -1.95 9.86 12.25
CA ILE A 347 -0.87 9.14 12.94
C ILE A 347 -1.25 8.90 14.41
N ILE A 348 -1.82 9.89 15.11
CA ILE A 348 -2.28 9.74 16.49
C ILE A 348 -3.35 8.65 16.59
N ALA A 349 -4.34 8.67 15.70
CA ALA A 349 -5.41 7.69 15.67
C ALA A 349 -4.86 6.27 15.45
N LYS A 350 -4.02 6.08 14.40
CA LYS A 350 -3.37 4.79 14.09
C LYS A 350 -2.54 4.29 15.27
N LYS A 351 -1.65 5.11 15.83
CA LYS A 351 -0.82 4.75 16.98
C LYS A 351 -1.65 4.40 18.23
N THR A 352 -2.80 5.02 18.42
CA THR A 352 -3.68 4.72 19.55
C THR A 352 -4.33 3.35 19.41
N ILE A 353 -4.80 3.01 18.22
CA ILE A 353 -5.37 1.68 17.89
C ILE A 353 -4.31 0.60 18.02
N ASP A 354 -3.16 0.79 17.36
CA ASP A 354 -2.05 -0.16 17.38
C ASP A 354 -1.56 -0.46 18.80
N HIS A 355 -1.39 0.60 19.62
CA HIS A 355 -0.96 0.42 20.99
C HIS A 355 -1.96 -0.41 21.79
N SER A 356 -3.25 -0.07 21.76
CA SER A 356 -4.29 -0.78 22.50
C SER A 356 -4.35 -2.26 22.11
N THR A 357 -4.24 -2.54 20.82
CA THR A 357 -4.24 -3.91 20.30
C THR A 357 -2.99 -4.67 20.72
N LYS A 358 -1.81 -4.09 20.51
CA LYS A 358 -0.52 -4.72 20.86
C LYS A 358 -0.41 -5.00 22.35
N THR A 359 -0.81 -4.05 23.21
CA THR A 359 -0.75 -4.20 24.66
C THR A 359 -1.66 -5.34 25.12
N ALA A 360 -2.90 -5.44 24.61
CA ALA A 360 -3.80 -6.55 24.91
C ALA A 360 -3.23 -7.90 24.45
N LEU A 361 -2.70 -7.98 23.22
CA LEU A 361 -2.08 -9.19 22.69
C LEU A 361 -0.81 -9.58 23.46
N ASN A 362 0.01 -8.60 23.88
CA ASN A 362 1.18 -8.86 24.72
C ASN A 362 0.78 -9.45 26.06
N ARG A 363 -0.29 -8.93 26.67
CA ARG A 363 -0.85 -9.50 27.91
C ARG A 363 -1.26 -10.96 27.71
N LEU A 364 -1.99 -11.28 26.64
CA LEU A 364 -2.40 -12.64 26.34
C LEU A 364 -1.20 -13.58 26.10
N LYS A 365 -0.20 -13.12 25.37
CA LYS A 365 1.06 -13.86 25.17
C LYS A 365 1.79 -14.10 26.50
N TRP A 366 1.86 -13.06 27.35
CA TRP A 366 2.52 -13.16 28.65
C TRP A 366 1.83 -14.18 29.56
N ILE A 367 0.48 -14.19 29.61
CA ILE A 367 -0.31 -15.15 30.39
C ILE A 367 -0.02 -16.56 29.91
N ARG A 368 -0.03 -16.83 28.61
CA ARG A 368 0.26 -18.16 28.06
C ARG A 368 1.64 -18.68 28.45
N ARG A 369 2.65 -17.80 28.50
CA ARG A 369 4.01 -18.16 28.92
C ARG A 369 4.16 -18.37 30.42
N ASN A 370 3.24 -17.85 31.21
CA ASN A 370 3.31 -17.88 32.68
C ASN A 370 2.12 -18.64 33.29
N LYS A 371 1.39 -19.45 32.50
CA LYS A 371 0.17 -20.13 32.93
C LYS A 371 0.32 -21.00 34.18
N ASP A 372 1.53 -21.49 34.45
CA ASP A 372 1.83 -22.35 35.61
C ASP A 372 2.09 -21.57 36.88
N LYS A 373 2.11 -20.24 36.83
CA LYS A 373 2.26 -19.38 38.02
C LYS A 373 0.92 -19.24 38.75
N GLN A 374 0.96 -19.33 40.08
CA GLN A 374 -0.24 -19.15 40.92
C GLN A 374 -0.78 -17.72 40.88
N ASP A 375 0.10 -16.73 40.63
CA ASP A 375 -0.25 -15.33 40.52
C ASP A 375 0.17 -14.77 39.16
N LEU A 376 -0.80 -14.37 38.38
CA LEU A 376 -0.62 -13.73 37.07
C LEU A 376 -0.75 -12.20 37.13
N THR A 377 -0.75 -11.64 38.33
CA THR A 377 -0.67 -10.18 38.49
C THR A 377 0.69 -9.67 38.05
N ASN A 378 0.71 -8.67 37.18
CA ASN A 378 1.93 -8.03 36.68
C ASN A 378 1.73 -6.51 36.69
N LEU A 379 1.97 -5.93 37.84
CA LEU A 379 1.85 -4.48 38.06
C LEU A 379 3.25 -3.88 38.15
N ASN A 380 3.60 -3.09 37.17
CA ASN A 380 4.78 -2.25 37.20
C ASN A 380 4.35 -0.78 36.96
N LEU A 381 4.04 -0.09 38.05
CA LEU A 381 3.58 1.29 38.03
C LEU A 381 4.69 2.32 38.38
N ASN A 382 5.95 1.88 38.35
CA ASN A 382 7.10 2.76 38.57
C ASN A 382 7.51 3.49 37.28
N PHE A 383 6.54 4.12 36.63
CA PHE A 383 6.81 4.97 35.48
C PHE A 383 7.00 6.41 35.95
N ASP A 384 8.13 6.97 35.60
CA ASP A 384 8.41 8.40 35.83
C ASP A 384 7.94 9.17 34.58
N PHE A 385 6.71 9.68 34.64
CA PHE A 385 6.16 10.49 33.57
C PHE A 385 6.45 11.97 33.83
N THR A 386 7.05 12.64 32.89
CA THR A 386 7.22 14.09 32.87
C THR A 386 5.86 14.82 32.74
N ASN A 387 4.84 14.14 32.25
CA ASN A 387 3.49 14.65 32.13
C ASN A 387 2.75 14.51 33.46
N GLN A 388 2.39 15.65 34.09
CA GLN A 388 1.73 15.70 35.39
C GLN A 388 0.39 14.94 35.45
N ARG A 389 -0.39 14.90 34.34
CA ARG A 389 -1.66 14.16 34.30
C ARG A 389 -1.42 12.65 34.30
N LEU A 390 -0.42 12.18 33.58
CA LEU A 390 -0.06 10.74 33.55
C LEU A 390 0.56 10.32 34.89
N ALA A 391 1.37 11.15 35.49
CA ALA A 391 1.91 10.92 36.84
C ALA A 391 0.79 10.82 37.87
N SER A 392 -0.17 11.75 37.87
CA SER A 392 -1.32 11.75 38.80
C SER A 392 -2.21 10.50 38.60
N LEU A 393 -2.45 10.08 37.33
CA LEU A 393 -3.19 8.86 37.03
C LEU A 393 -2.45 7.60 37.53
N SER A 394 -1.14 7.55 37.34
CA SER A 394 -0.31 6.48 37.90
C SER A 394 -0.47 6.35 39.42
N GLU A 395 -0.46 7.47 40.16
CA GLU A 395 -0.65 7.49 41.61
C GLU A 395 -2.08 7.07 42.02
N ILE A 396 -3.11 7.55 41.29
CA ILE A 396 -4.50 7.16 41.56
C ILE A 396 -4.67 5.65 41.34
N VAL A 397 -4.12 5.12 40.27
CA VAL A 397 -4.19 3.68 39.97
C VAL A 397 -3.46 2.87 41.05
N LYS A 398 -2.25 3.29 41.46
CA LYS A 398 -1.52 2.67 42.59
C LYS A 398 -2.36 2.63 43.86
N ALA A 399 -3.04 3.74 44.17
CA ALA A 399 -3.87 3.86 45.36
C ALA A 399 -5.17 3.05 45.28
N SER A 400 -5.69 2.82 44.06
CA SER A 400 -6.96 2.11 43.82
C SER A 400 -6.80 0.59 43.77
N ILE A 401 -5.58 0.08 43.67
CA ILE A 401 -5.34 -1.37 43.63
C ILE A 401 -5.43 -1.93 45.03
N PRO A 402 -6.30 -2.94 45.28
CA PRO A 402 -6.38 -3.57 46.58
C PRO A 402 -5.01 -4.11 47.03
N LYS A 403 -4.55 -3.73 48.20
CA LYS A 403 -3.36 -4.36 48.80
C LYS A 403 -3.69 -5.81 49.05
N ARG A 404 -3.02 -6.71 48.32
CA ARG A 404 -3.26 -8.15 48.40
C ARG A 404 -2.86 -8.65 49.80
N ASN A 405 -3.81 -9.17 50.57
CA ASN A 405 -3.51 -10.02 51.67
C ASN A 405 -3.16 -11.41 51.17
N MET A 406 -1.94 -11.88 51.37
CA MET A 406 -1.42 -13.19 50.90
C MET A 406 -2.21 -14.41 51.37
N LYS A 407 -3.34 -14.24 52.06
CA LYS A 407 -4.19 -15.32 52.59
C LYS A 407 -5.45 -15.61 51.83
N ASP A 408 -5.85 -14.76 50.85
CA ASP A 408 -7.04 -14.99 50.06
C ASP A 408 -6.70 -15.85 48.83
N LYS A 409 -6.93 -17.16 48.95
CA LYS A 409 -6.76 -18.16 47.88
C LYS A 409 -7.78 -18.07 46.77
N ASP A 410 -8.77 -17.20 46.84
CA ASP A 410 -9.91 -17.14 45.90
C ASP A 410 -9.94 -15.91 45.00
N GLN A 411 -8.83 -15.22 44.78
CA GLN A 411 -8.82 -14.12 43.81
C GLN A 411 -8.62 -14.66 42.38
N ASP A 412 -9.73 -14.81 41.66
CA ASP A 412 -9.78 -15.16 40.24
C ASP A 412 -9.41 -13.99 39.30
N ILE A 413 -9.11 -12.80 39.81
CA ILE A 413 -8.85 -11.58 39.02
C ILE A 413 -7.39 -11.20 39.16
N PHE A 414 -6.73 -11.02 38.00
CA PHE A 414 -5.32 -10.63 37.90
C PHE A 414 -5.21 -9.22 37.35
N TYR A 415 -4.46 -8.37 38.02
CA TYR A 415 -4.22 -6.99 37.60
C TYR A 415 -2.88 -6.85 36.90
N TRP A 416 -2.80 -5.98 35.92
CA TRP A 416 -1.58 -5.71 35.21
C TRP A 416 -1.49 -4.26 34.73
N SER A 417 -0.27 -3.82 34.44
CA SER A 417 -0.02 -2.51 33.86
C SER A 417 1.10 -2.58 32.83
N GLU A 418 1.02 -1.69 31.84
CA GLU A 418 2.06 -1.50 30.82
C GLU A 418 2.19 0.00 30.53
N GLY A 419 3.42 0.51 30.53
CA GLY A 419 3.72 1.87 30.11
C GLY A 419 4.51 1.83 28.80
N SER A 420 4.33 2.85 27.96
CA SER A 420 5.10 3.02 26.77
C SER A 420 5.47 4.47 26.50
N ILE A 421 6.71 4.68 26.08
CA ILE A 421 7.21 5.95 25.59
C ILE A 421 7.68 5.67 24.15
N SER A 422 7.28 6.52 23.22
CA SER A 422 7.71 6.43 21.83
C SER A 422 8.12 7.81 21.34
N VAL A 423 9.31 7.87 20.77
CA VAL A 423 9.84 9.05 20.10
C VAL A 423 10.09 8.68 18.65
N GLY A 424 9.71 9.53 17.71
CA GLY A 424 9.89 9.29 16.31
C GLY A 424 9.99 10.58 15.51
N LYS A 425 10.57 10.50 14.33
CA LYS A 425 10.65 11.62 13.38
C LYS A 425 10.23 11.12 12.01
N ILE A 426 9.41 11.91 11.33
CA ILE A 426 9.03 11.72 9.93
C ILE A 426 9.58 12.94 9.18
N GLY A 427 10.33 12.71 8.12
CA GLY A 427 10.92 13.79 7.31
C GLY A 427 9.89 14.59 6.54
N ASP A 428 10.35 15.69 5.95
CA ASP A 428 9.55 16.51 5.03
C ASP A 428 9.18 15.70 3.79
N THR A 429 7.98 15.98 3.30
CA THR A 429 7.56 15.61 1.95
C THR A 429 7.21 16.87 1.18
N ILE A 430 7.00 16.78 -0.13
CA ILE A 430 6.60 17.97 -0.93
C ILE A 430 5.25 18.55 -0.49
N ILE A 431 4.39 17.71 0.09
CA ILE A 431 3.02 18.12 0.47
C ILE A 431 2.86 18.34 1.96
N SER A 432 3.83 17.96 2.78
CA SER A 432 3.68 17.91 4.23
C SER A 432 5.03 18.15 4.92
N SER A 433 5.03 19.01 5.91
CA SER A 433 6.21 19.30 6.74
C SER A 433 6.61 18.13 7.63
N ALA A 434 7.89 18.07 7.99
CA ALA A 434 8.44 17.11 8.94
C ALA A 434 7.64 17.10 10.26
N LYS A 435 7.63 15.93 10.90
CA LYS A 435 6.94 15.72 12.16
C LYS A 435 7.86 15.12 13.20
N GLU A 436 7.92 15.70 14.38
CA GLU A 436 8.55 15.12 15.55
C GLU A 436 7.46 14.61 16.51
N ILE A 437 7.51 13.33 16.82
CA ILE A 437 6.43 12.63 17.52
C ILE A 437 6.92 12.17 18.87
N ASN A 438 6.29 12.65 19.93
CA ASN A 438 6.51 12.21 21.31
C ASN A 438 5.21 11.64 21.87
N THR A 439 5.23 10.40 22.32
CA THR A 439 4.05 9.72 22.86
C THR A 439 4.37 9.08 24.20
N ASN A 440 3.54 9.38 25.22
CA ASN A 440 3.59 8.77 26.53
C ASN A 440 2.25 8.10 26.82
N ARG A 441 2.25 6.84 27.27
CA ARG A 441 1.02 6.09 27.53
C ARG A 441 1.17 5.18 28.73
N ILE A 442 0.06 4.99 29.43
CA ILE A 442 -0.10 3.98 30.48
C ILE A 442 -1.36 3.17 30.20
N THR A 443 -1.28 1.89 30.36
CA THR A 443 -2.41 0.96 30.29
C THR A 443 -2.48 0.18 31.59
N VAL A 444 -3.66 0.06 32.14
CA VAL A 444 -3.95 -0.80 33.29
C VAL A 444 -5.08 -1.74 32.91
N GLY A 445 -5.01 -2.97 33.36
CA GLY A 445 -6.00 -3.94 33.02
C GLY A 445 -6.24 -4.96 34.14
N ALA A 446 -7.37 -5.62 34.01
CA ALA A 446 -7.75 -6.73 34.86
C ALA A 446 -8.29 -7.86 34.00
N ASP A 447 -7.89 -9.09 34.32
CA ASP A 447 -8.36 -10.28 33.63
C ASP A 447 -8.71 -11.42 34.59
N LYS A 448 -9.57 -12.31 34.11
CA LYS A 448 -10.09 -13.43 34.86
C LYS A 448 -10.20 -14.67 33.97
N PHE A 449 -9.87 -15.85 34.48
CA PHE A 449 -10.21 -17.10 33.85
C PHE A 449 -11.71 -17.39 33.98
N LEU A 450 -12.32 -17.81 32.87
CA LEU A 450 -13.71 -18.24 32.86
C LEU A 450 -13.86 -19.74 33.11
N ASN A 451 -12.90 -20.51 32.68
CA ASN A 451 -12.77 -21.96 32.82
C ASN A 451 -11.31 -22.30 32.52
N ASN A 452 -10.94 -23.57 32.61
CA ASN A 452 -9.58 -24.02 32.27
C ASN A 452 -9.11 -23.70 30.84
N LYS A 453 -9.98 -23.19 29.98
CA LYS A 453 -9.72 -22.99 28.53
C LYS A 453 -9.87 -21.55 28.03
N GLY A 454 -10.32 -20.62 28.85
CA GLY A 454 -10.56 -19.24 28.39
C GLY A 454 -10.26 -18.19 29.44
N LEU A 455 -9.80 -17.02 28.96
CA LEU A 455 -9.57 -15.85 29.76
C LEU A 455 -10.23 -14.65 29.10
N ARG A 456 -10.78 -13.74 29.91
CA ARG A 456 -11.31 -12.45 29.48
C ARG A 456 -10.75 -11.34 30.33
N GLY A 457 -10.54 -10.18 29.72
CA GLY A 457 -10.05 -9.02 30.41
C GLY A 457 -10.56 -7.71 29.84
N LEU A 458 -10.41 -6.68 30.65
CA LEU A 458 -10.61 -5.28 30.27
C LEU A 458 -9.35 -4.51 30.60
N ALA A 459 -8.99 -3.61 29.71
CA ALA A 459 -7.90 -2.68 29.89
C ALA A 459 -8.37 -1.25 29.66
N PHE A 460 -7.83 -0.33 30.43
CA PHE A 460 -8.01 1.10 30.28
C PHE A 460 -6.66 1.73 29.97
N SER A 461 -6.59 2.49 28.88
CA SER A 461 -5.38 3.17 28.44
C SER A 461 -5.58 4.67 28.42
N VAL A 462 -4.58 5.38 28.87
CA VAL A 462 -4.49 6.85 28.79
C VAL A 462 -3.16 7.21 28.18
N GLY A 463 -3.15 8.15 27.26
CA GLY A 463 -1.92 8.61 26.64
C GLY A 463 -1.97 10.05 26.21
N ARG A 464 -0.79 10.60 26.02
CA ARG A 464 -0.59 11.92 25.43
C ARG A 464 0.37 11.81 24.26
N ASN A 465 0.00 12.46 23.16
CA ASN A 465 0.83 12.61 21.99
C ASN A 465 1.12 14.09 21.78
N ASN A 466 2.38 14.43 21.59
CA ASN A 466 2.83 15.76 21.19
C ASN A 466 3.51 15.59 19.84
N ILE A 467 3.01 16.25 18.83
CA ILE A 467 3.58 16.22 17.47
C ILE A 467 3.87 17.66 17.06
N ASP A 468 5.15 17.96 16.93
CA ASP A 468 5.60 19.21 16.34
C ASP A 468 5.67 19.04 14.81
N VAL A 469 5.16 20.02 14.06
CA VAL A 469 5.03 19.98 12.61
C VAL A 469 5.77 21.15 11.99
N GLY A 470 6.72 20.86 11.10
CA GLY A 470 7.53 21.87 10.43
C GLY A 470 8.43 22.65 11.39
N ASN A 471 8.89 23.79 10.92
CA ASN A 471 9.79 24.69 11.68
C ASN A 471 9.09 25.98 12.12
N ALA A 472 7.84 26.20 11.69
CA ALA A 472 7.09 27.42 12.00
C ALA A 472 6.42 27.38 13.39
N GLY A 473 6.45 26.25 14.08
CA GLY A 473 5.84 26.07 15.41
C GLY A 473 4.42 25.49 15.37
N SER A 474 3.98 24.97 14.22
CA SER A 474 2.71 24.22 14.14
C SER A 474 2.82 22.93 14.96
N LYS A 475 1.75 22.56 15.67
CA LYS A 475 1.76 21.36 16.51
C LYS A 475 0.37 20.76 16.72
N VAL A 476 0.36 19.49 17.09
CA VAL A 476 -0.82 18.75 17.54
C VAL A 476 -0.54 18.13 18.91
N ASP A 477 -1.23 18.60 19.93
CA ASP A 477 -1.24 18.00 21.24
C ASP A 477 -2.52 17.20 21.41
N ALA A 478 -2.44 15.91 21.76
CA ALA A 478 -3.62 15.09 21.88
C ALA A 478 -3.59 14.19 23.11
N ASP A 479 -4.65 14.26 23.89
CA ASP A 479 -4.95 13.31 24.96
C ASP A 479 -5.86 12.21 24.42
N ASN A 480 -5.54 10.95 24.71
CA ASN A 480 -6.32 9.80 24.28
C ASN A 480 -6.71 8.92 25.47
N PHE A 481 -7.94 8.40 25.38
CA PHE A 481 -8.53 7.48 26.35
C PHE A 481 -9.09 6.28 25.59
N ASN A 482 -8.80 5.08 26.05
CA ASN A 482 -9.27 3.88 25.39
C ASN A 482 -9.67 2.81 26.42
N ILE A 483 -10.78 2.11 26.13
CA ILE A 483 -11.20 0.90 26.84
C ILE A 483 -11.10 -0.26 25.87
N THR A 484 -10.36 -1.29 26.24
CA THR A 484 -10.12 -2.46 25.41
C THR A 484 -10.60 -3.71 26.11
N TYR A 485 -11.53 -4.42 25.49
CA TYR A 485 -11.89 -5.80 25.85
C TYR A 485 -10.95 -6.74 25.10
N TYR A 486 -10.49 -7.78 25.79
CA TYR A 486 -9.70 -8.83 25.17
C TYR A 486 -10.05 -10.20 25.73
N SER A 487 -9.91 -11.21 24.92
CA SER A 487 -10.14 -12.59 25.34
C SER A 487 -9.24 -13.54 24.57
N THR A 488 -8.99 -14.70 25.19
CA THR A 488 -8.35 -15.83 24.52
C THR A 488 -9.12 -17.09 24.85
N SER A 489 -9.23 -17.98 23.88
CA SER A 489 -9.85 -19.30 24.06
C SER A 489 -9.00 -20.36 23.39
N ALA A 490 -8.67 -21.43 24.10
CA ALA A 490 -7.95 -22.58 23.55
C ALA A 490 -8.88 -23.40 22.65
N MET A 491 -8.38 -23.83 21.51
CA MET A 491 -9.02 -24.81 20.64
C MET A 491 -8.82 -26.24 21.15
N LYS A 492 -9.49 -27.23 20.54
CA LYS A 492 -9.58 -28.62 20.99
C LYS A 492 -8.28 -29.29 21.48
N ASN A 493 -7.11 -28.87 21.02
CA ASN A 493 -5.82 -29.52 21.34
C ASN A 493 -4.89 -28.65 22.20
N ASP A 494 -5.35 -27.51 22.75
CA ASP A 494 -4.57 -26.53 23.52
C ASP A 494 -3.29 -25.99 22.82
N GLU A 495 -3.11 -26.31 21.53
CA GLU A 495 -2.01 -25.83 20.70
C GLU A 495 -2.35 -24.55 19.94
N LYS A 496 -3.64 -24.34 19.65
CA LYS A 496 -4.15 -23.17 18.92
C LYS A 496 -5.07 -22.36 19.83
N PHE A 497 -4.99 -21.03 19.66
CA PHE A 497 -5.78 -20.10 20.44
C PHE A 497 -6.50 -19.13 19.49
N ILE A 498 -7.71 -18.71 19.89
CA ILE A 498 -8.43 -17.61 19.27
C ILE A 498 -8.33 -16.44 20.22
N ASP A 499 -7.62 -15.39 19.80
CA ASP A 499 -7.51 -14.14 20.51
C ASP A 499 -8.50 -13.12 19.91
N THR A 500 -9.29 -12.48 20.75
CA THR A 500 -10.24 -11.44 20.35
C THR A 500 -9.88 -10.15 21.08
N VAL A 501 -9.76 -9.06 20.34
CA VAL A 501 -9.52 -7.73 20.90
C VAL A 501 -10.55 -6.77 20.31
N PHE A 502 -11.23 -6.05 21.17
CA PHE A 502 -12.17 -5.00 20.79
C PHE A 502 -11.94 -3.77 21.65
N GLY A 503 -11.79 -2.62 21.04
CA GLY A 503 -11.54 -1.36 21.76
C GLY A 503 -12.41 -0.22 21.27
N ILE A 504 -12.73 0.68 22.19
CA ILE A 504 -13.37 1.97 21.91
C ILE A 504 -12.62 3.05 22.65
N GLY A 505 -12.41 4.19 22.00
CA GLY A 505 -11.65 5.28 22.59
C GLY A 505 -12.10 6.64 22.12
N LYS A 506 -11.57 7.65 22.80
CA LYS A 506 -11.73 9.06 22.45
C LYS A 506 -10.36 9.71 22.38
N ILE A 507 -10.18 10.53 21.36
CA ILE A 507 -9.02 11.41 21.19
C ILE A 507 -9.53 12.84 21.28
N HIS A 508 -8.88 13.64 22.11
CA HIS A 508 -9.08 15.08 22.20
C HIS A 508 -7.79 15.74 21.74
N SER A 509 -7.86 16.56 20.69
CA SER A 509 -6.69 17.19 20.09
C SER A 509 -6.80 18.70 20.17
N ASP A 510 -5.76 19.33 20.69
CA ASP A 510 -5.51 20.77 20.59
C ASP A 510 -4.55 20.99 19.41
N ILE A 511 -4.96 21.81 18.47
CA ILE A 511 -4.24 22.03 17.23
C ILE A 511 -3.82 23.49 17.14
N LEU A 512 -2.53 23.69 16.92
CA LEU A 512 -1.97 24.99 16.58
C LEU A 512 -1.39 24.90 15.17
N THR A 513 -1.91 25.68 14.25
CA THR A 513 -1.37 25.82 12.90
C THR A 513 -0.86 27.25 12.72
N ILE A 514 0.40 27.39 12.36
CA ILE A 514 1.00 28.71 12.10
C ILE A 514 1.14 28.88 10.60
N LEU A 515 0.51 29.95 10.08
CA LEU A 515 0.57 30.37 8.69
C LEU A 515 1.22 31.74 8.59
N ASP A 516 2.32 31.85 7.85
CA ASP A 516 3.03 33.12 7.65
C ASP A 516 3.32 33.87 8.95
N GLY A 517 3.65 33.12 10.01
CA GLY A 517 3.91 33.67 11.34
C GLY A 517 2.68 34.08 12.13
N LYS A 518 1.48 33.72 11.69
CA LYS A 518 0.20 33.98 12.38
C LYS A 518 -0.44 32.67 12.82
N GLU A 519 -0.98 32.66 14.02
CA GLU A 519 -1.82 31.58 14.54
C GLU A 519 -3.19 31.59 13.85
N LEU A 520 -3.65 30.40 13.46
CA LEU A 520 -4.97 30.16 12.87
C LEU A 520 -5.86 29.45 13.89
#